data_30db8482907aafc500a964d2ac3e4e28
#
_entry.id   30db8482907aafc500a964d2ac3e4e28
#
_cell.length_a   1.000
_cell.length_b   1.000
_cell.length_c   1.000
_cell.angle_alpha   90.00
_cell.angle_beta   90.00
_cell.angle_gamma   90.00
#
_symmetry.space_group_name_H-M   'P 1'
#
loop_
_entity.id
_entity.type
_entity.pdbx_description
1 polymer ?
#
loop_
_entity_poly.entity_id
_entity_poly.type
_entity_poly.pdbx_seq_one_letter_code
_entity_poly.pdbx_strand_id
1 'polypeptide(L)'
;MKNKRTIKGYALLTSIILVYLVIIFSSFLLYRNNISTFNNYDEYEGKANKIILFIGDGMGENHIKVTEQYYDKKMSFSTLESGYVTTFSQAIFSPTDSAAAATALATGTKVKNGEVSTHNQNAIETITEYAKTMNLGTGIVTTDALNGATPAAFSAHATSRKDTDTIIKSQINSKVDIFLGAGLQTYTNYFNDFKDKEYEICTDLSQLDTFHNSNKKILGTFDHISNKADHDETNPTLQYLTQFAITYLDRNFPNGYFLMVEGAHIDKKSHSNNITSMMEYLDNFSDSVKIGLDHFSDANNYCIIITADHETGGLKEVKNQDINNNLYRTTGHTSANVRYFIKSSNNIDLDTRIDNTDIYKLTKTLLTHNDKD
;
A
#
# COMPACT_ATOMS: atom_id res chain seq x y z
N MET A 1 -48.37 -42.81 12.01
CA MET A 1 -48.26 -41.58 12.84
C MET A 1 -46.81 -41.20 13.27
N LYS A 2 -45.89 -42.14 13.43
CA LYS A 2 -44.47 -41.86 13.79
C LYS A 2 -43.72 -40.99 12.76
N ASN A 3 -43.87 -41.18 11.44
CA ASN A 3 -43.17 -40.45 10.39
C ASN A 3 -43.51 -38.94 10.31
N LYS A 4 -44.74 -38.51 10.62
CA LYS A 4 -45.13 -37.10 10.58
C LYS A 4 -44.49 -36.25 11.72
N ARG A 5 -44.24 -36.86 12.90
CA ARG A 5 -43.58 -36.15 14.02
C ARG A 5 -42.10 -35.97 13.76
N THR A 6 -41.43 -36.94 13.13
CA THR A 6 -40.00 -36.86 12.79
C THR A 6 -39.75 -35.79 11.71
N ILE A 7 -40.59 -35.74 10.66
CA ILE A 7 -40.48 -34.70 9.60
C ILE A 7 -40.71 -33.31 10.16
N LYS A 8 -41.69 -33.10 11.07
CA LYS A 8 -41.84 -31.80 11.74
C LYS A 8 -40.68 -31.44 12.63
N GLY A 9 -40.03 -32.40 13.29
CA GLY A 9 -38.83 -32.18 14.08
C GLY A 9 -37.63 -31.73 13.24
N TYR A 10 -37.40 -32.36 12.09
CA TYR A 10 -36.34 -31.97 11.15
C TYR A 10 -36.62 -30.58 10.54
N ALA A 11 -37.87 -30.29 10.15
CA ALA A 11 -38.25 -28.97 9.63
C ALA A 11 -38.04 -27.85 10.67
N LEU A 12 -38.34 -28.11 11.94
CA LEU A 12 -38.07 -27.16 13.01
C LEU A 12 -36.57 -26.96 13.24
N LEU A 13 -35.79 -28.04 13.25
CA LEU A 13 -34.34 -27.97 13.44
C LEU A 13 -33.65 -27.19 12.29
N THR A 14 -34.04 -27.47 11.03
CA THR A 14 -33.52 -26.72 9.87
C THR A 14 -33.90 -25.25 9.90
N SER A 15 -35.11 -24.91 10.34
CA SER A 15 -35.50 -23.49 10.52
C SER A 15 -34.70 -22.79 11.61
N ILE A 16 -34.42 -23.46 12.72
CA ILE A 16 -33.56 -22.89 13.80
C ILE A 16 -32.14 -22.68 13.30
N ILE A 17 -31.56 -23.63 12.59
CA ILE A 17 -30.22 -23.51 12.00
C ILE A 17 -30.18 -22.34 11.01
N LEU A 18 -31.17 -22.19 10.16
CA LEU A 18 -31.25 -21.08 9.20
C LEU A 18 -31.30 -19.72 9.88
N VAL A 19 -32.11 -19.60 10.94
CA VAL A 19 -32.19 -18.36 11.75
C VAL A 19 -30.83 -18.04 12.40
N TYR A 20 -30.15 -19.04 12.97
CA TYR A 20 -28.81 -18.85 13.54
C TYR A 20 -27.81 -18.40 12.47
N LEU A 21 -27.80 -19.00 11.28
CA LEU A 21 -26.94 -18.59 10.17
C LEU A 21 -27.23 -17.16 9.71
N VAL A 22 -28.51 -16.76 9.66
CA VAL A 22 -28.89 -15.38 9.33
C VAL A 22 -28.42 -14.40 10.41
N ILE A 23 -28.56 -14.76 11.69
CA ILE A 23 -28.07 -13.91 12.80
C ILE A 23 -26.56 -13.78 12.76
N ILE A 24 -25.81 -14.88 12.58
CA ILE A 24 -24.35 -14.86 12.47
C ILE A 24 -23.93 -14.01 11.26
N PHE A 25 -24.55 -14.18 10.11
CA PHE A 25 -24.27 -13.42 8.91
C PHE A 25 -24.60 -11.93 9.07
N SER A 26 -25.76 -11.61 9.67
CA SER A 26 -26.14 -10.24 9.96
C SER A 26 -25.19 -9.58 10.98
N SER A 27 -24.78 -10.33 12.02
CA SER A 27 -23.79 -9.85 12.99
C SER A 27 -22.42 -9.65 12.36
N PHE A 28 -22.03 -10.51 11.43
CA PHE A 28 -20.79 -10.35 10.65
C PHE A 28 -20.83 -9.12 9.73
N LEU A 29 -21.96 -8.88 9.06
CA LEU A 29 -22.15 -7.67 8.24
C LEU A 29 -22.16 -6.40 9.09
N LEU A 30 -22.85 -6.42 10.25
CA LEU A 30 -22.83 -5.32 11.20
C LEU A 30 -21.42 -5.08 11.76
N TYR A 31 -20.69 -6.13 12.09
CA TYR A 31 -19.30 -6.03 12.52
C TYR A 31 -18.43 -5.39 11.43
N ARG A 32 -18.56 -5.81 10.17
CA ARG A 32 -17.85 -5.17 9.04
C ARG A 32 -18.22 -3.69 8.87
N ASN A 33 -19.50 -3.35 9.02
CA ASN A 33 -19.97 -1.97 8.86
C ASN A 33 -19.63 -1.07 10.05
N ASN A 34 -19.53 -1.63 11.26
CA ASN A 34 -19.17 -0.86 12.47
C ASN A 34 -17.65 -0.74 12.68
N ILE A 35 -16.82 -1.41 11.86
CA ILE A 35 -15.37 -1.22 11.90
C ILE A 35 -14.95 0.11 11.28
N SER A 36 -15.75 0.68 10.38
CA SER A 36 -15.61 2.09 10.02
C SER A 36 -16.22 2.94 11.13
N THR A 37 -15.58 2.97 12.31
CA THR A 37 -15.79 4.07 13.24
C THR A 37 -15.44 5.31 12.45
N PHE A 38 -16.38 6.22 12.41
CA PHE A 38 -16.23 7.50 11.75
C PHE A 38 -15.22 8.30 12.57
N ASN A 39 -13.92 8.04 12.36
CA ASN A 39 -12.87 8.79 12.99
C ASN A 39 -12.93 10.18 12.36
N ASN A 40 -13.17 11.17 13.15
CA ASN A 40 -13.13 12.56 12.71
C ASN A 40 -11.67 12.99 12.76
N TYR A 41 -11.08 13.21 11.59
CA TYR A 41 -9.69 13.69 11.45
C TYR A 41 -9.61 15.20 11.26
N ASP A 42 -10.73 15.95 11.39
CA ASP A 42 -10.77 17.41 11.14
C ASP A 42 -9.78 18.20 12.03
N GLU A 43 -9.47 17.69 13.22
CA GLU A 43 -8.45 18.28 14.09
C GLU A 43 -7.02 18.25 13.51
N TYR A 44 -6.78 17.42 12.49
CA TYR A 44 -5.49 17.27 11.82
C TYR A 44 -5.42 18.04 10.50
N GLU A 45 -6.44 18.83 10.16
CA GLU A 45 -6.50 19.59 8.92
C GLU A 45 -5.30 20.52 8.78
N GLY A 46 -4.58 20.39 7.64
CA GLY A 46 -3.40 21.18 7.32
C GLY A 46 -2.16 20.94 8.18
N LYS A 47 -2.17 19.93 9.06
CA LYS A 47 -1.03 19.65 9.95
C LYS A 47 0.18 19.00 9.29
N ALA A 48 0.07 18.52 8.06
CA ALA A 48 1.21 18.04 7.29
C ALA A 48 1.00 18.31 5.80
N ASN A 49 2.02 18.82 5.16
CA ASN A 49 2.04 19.05 3.71
C ASN A 49 3.03 18.13 2.97
N LYS A 50 3.85 17.38 3.69
CA LYS A 50 4.74 16.35 3.14
C LYS A 50 4.35 15.01 3.72
N ILE A 51 3.79 14.14 2.89
CA ILE A 51 3.31 12.83 3.34
C ILE A 51 3.99 11.73 2.55
N ILE A 52 4.55 10.75 3.28
CA ILE A 52 5.05 9.50 2.70
C ILE A 52 4.24 8.34 3.24
N LEU A 53 3.63 7.58 2.34
CA LEU A 53 2.96 6.33 2.63
C LEU A 53 3.82 5.15 2.17
N PHE A 54 4.38 4.40 3.12
CA PHE A 54 5.09 3.16 2.87
C PHE A 54 4.14 1.97 2.96
N ILE A 55 4.14 1.13 1.93
CA ILE A 55 3.29 -0.07 1.84
C ILE A 55 4.18 -1.30 1.68
N GLY A 56 4.23 -2.16 2.71
CA GLY A 56 4.81 -3.49 2.59
C GLY A 56 3.74 -4.46 2.09
N ASP A 57 3.72 -4.75 0.78
CA ASP A 57 2.73 -5.66 0.20
C ASP A 57 2.79 -7.03 0.88
N GLY A 58 1.66 -7.52 1.38
CA GLY A 58 1.56 -8.80 2.07
C GLY A 58 2.16 -8.83 3.50
N MET A 59 2.63 -7.69 4.03
CA MET A 59 3.37 -7.60 5.29
C MET A 59 2.44 -7.73 6.50
N GLY A 60 2.21 -8.95 6.96
CA GLY A 60 1.53 -9.21 8.23
C GLY A 60 2.44 -9.00 9.46
N GLU A 61 1.84 -8.94 10.65
CA GLU A 61 2.58 -8.74 11.91
C GLU A 61 3.66 -9.81 12.15
N ASN A 62 3.40 -11.08 11.79
CA ASN A 62 4.37 -12.14 11.97
C ASN A 62 5.53 -12.06 10.97
N HIS A 63 5.35 -11.43 9.81
CA HIS A 63 6.47 -11.14 8.90
C HIS A 63 7.48 -10.21 9.56
N ILE A 64 7.00 -9.16 10.23
CA ILE A 64 7.85 -8.23 10.98
C ILE A 64 8.57 -8.95 12.10
N LYS A 65 7.82 -9.68 12.95
CA LYS A 65 8.38 -10.38 14.13
C LYS A 65 9.44 -11.43 13.77
N VAL A 66 9.18 -12.22 12.73
CA VAL A 66 10.13 -13.27 12.30
C VAL A 66 11.40 -12.66 11.71
N THR A 67 11.27 -11.56 10.96
CA THR A 67 12.42 -10.85 10.39
C THR A 67 13.27 -10.21 11.49
N GLU A 68 12.65 -9.57 12.49
CA GLU A 68 13.35 -9.03 13.66
C GLU A 68 14.09 -10.11 14.44
N GLN A 69 13.44 -11.25 14.64
CA GLN A 69 14.06 -12.37 15.35
C GLN A 69 15.23 -12.98 14.57
N TYR A 70 15.10 -13.10 13.25
CA TYR A 70 16.16 -13.68 12.42
C TYR A 70 17.41 -12.80 12.36
N TYR A 71 17.26 -11.48 12.25
CA TYR A 71 18.37 -10.55 12.19
C TYR A 71 18.82 -10.02 13.56
N ASP A 72 18.15 -10.42 14.63
CA ASP A 72 18.37 -9.90 16.01
C ASP A 72 18.38 -8.35 16.04
N LYS A 73 17.46 -7.73 15.31
CA LYS A 73 17.32 -6.26 15.25
C LYS A 73 15.86 -5.84 15.07
N LYS A 74 15.52 -4.64 15.53
CA LYS A 74 14.22 -4.04 15.27
C LYS A 74 14.16 -3.45 13.84
N MET A 75 12.99 -3.57 13.20
CA MET A 75 12.73 -2.82 11.99
C MET A 75 12.70 -1.31 12.33
N SER A 76 13.10 -0.47 11.40
CA SER A 76 13.24 0.99 11.60
C SER A 76 11.97 1.67 12.12
N PHE A 77 10.82 1.07 11.86
CA PHE A 77 9.51 1.58 12.23
C PHE A 77 8.88 0.88 13.45
N SER A 78 9.43 -0.22 13.95
CA SER A 78 8.78 -1.05 14.98
C SER A 78 8.61 -0.37 16.35
N THR A 79 9.33 0.72 16.60
CA THR A 79 9.24 1.49 17.85
C THR A 79 8.32 2.71 17.73
N LEU A 80 7.75 2.96 16.56
CA LEU A 80 6.83 4.06 16.34
C LEU A 80 5.46 3.77 16.96
N GLU A 81 4.67 4.82 17.12
CA GLU A 81 3.25 4.69 17.46
C GLU A 81 2.53 3.83 16.43
N SER A 82 1.67 2.92 16.89
CA SER A 82 1.14 1.88 16.02
C SER A 82 -0.18 1.29 16.50
N GLY A 83 -0.94 0.76 15.54
CA GLY A 83 -2.16 0.00 15.77
C GLY A 83 -2.39 -1.04 14.67
N TYR A 84 -3.65 -1.37 14.45
CA TYR A 84 -4.06 -2.37 13.47
C TYR A 84 -4.94 -1.76 12.39
N VAL A 85 -4.84 -2.30 11.18
CA VAL A 85 -5.64 -1.93 10.01
C VAL A 85 -6.45 -3.13 9.54
N THR A 86 -7.75 -2.93 9.34
CA THR A 86 -8.60 -3.91 8.65
C THR A 86 -8.54 -3.68 7.15
N THR A 87 -8.39 -4.77 6.39
CA THR A 87 -8.05 -4.70 4.96
C THR A 87 -9.10 -5.32 4.03
N PHE A 88 -10.27 -5.71 4.55
CA PHE A 88 -11.30 -6.35 3.73
C PHE A 88 -11.70 -5.49 2.53
N SER A 89 -12.01 -6.15 1.41
CA SER A 89 -12.58 -5.56 0.20
C SER A 89 -14.10 -5.76 0.15
N GLN A 90 -14.74 -5.43 -0.95
CA GLN A 90 -16.15 -5.79 -1.17
C GLN A 90 -16.36 -7.30 -1.38
N ALA A 91 -15.29 -8.09 -1.55
CA ALA A 91 -15.39 -9.55 -1.59
C ALA A 91 -15.83 -10.10 -0.23
N ILE A 92 -16.95 -10.84 -0.19
CA ILE A 92 -17.55 -11.29 1.08
C ILE A 92 -16.88 -12.55 1.60
N PHE A 93 -16.47 -13.47 0.72
CA PHE A 93 -16.01 -14.81 1.07
C PHE A 93 -14.53 -15.07 0.76
N SER A 94 -13.79 -14.04 0.39
CA SER A 94 -12.35 -14.13 0.14
C SER A 94 -11.59 -12.97 0.76
N PRO A 95 -10.32 -13.15 1.11
CA PRO A 95 -9.45 -12.04 1.45
C PRO A 95 -9.41 -11.01 0.33
N THR A 96 -9.01 -9.79 0.65
CA THR A 96 -8.74 -8.76 -0.35
C THR A 96 -7.59 -9.18 -1.27
N ASP A 97 -7.55 -8.61 -2.48
CA ASP A 97 -6.33 -8.60 -3.29
C ASP A 97 -5.64 -7.22 -3.19
N SER A 98 -4.42 -7.13 -3.68
CA SER A 98 -3.64 -5.88 -3.63
C SER A 98 -4.33 -4.73 -4.37
N ALA A 99 -5.05 -4.99 -5.49
CA ALA A 99 -5.74 -3.94 -6.24
C ALA A 99 -6.86 -3.28 -5.41
N ALA A 100 -7.74 -4.08 -4.80
CA ALA A 100 -8.82 -3.55 -3.98
C ALA A 100 -8.31 -2.93 -2.67
N ALA A 101 -7.28 -3.51 -2.06
CA ALA A 101 -6.68 -2.97 -0.83
C ALA A 101 -5.95 -1.65 -1.08
N ALA A 102 -5.11 -1.58 -2.14
CA ALA A 102 -4.44 -0.35 -2.52
C ALA A 102 -5.44 0.73 -3.00
N THR A 103 -6.53 0.34 -3.70
CA THR A 103 -7.61 1.27 -4.03
C THR A 103 -8.23 1.88 -2.77
N ALA A 104 -8.46 1.09 -1.72
CA ALA A 104 -8.98 1.62 -0.47
C ALA A 104 -7.99 2.60 0.20
N LEU A 105 -6.69 2.32 0.17
CA LEU A 105 -5.63 3.21 0.63
C LEU A 105 -5.51 4.49 -0.21
N ALA A 106 -5.75 4.39 -1.52
CA ALA A 106 -5.58 5.48 -2.46
C ALA A 106 -6.82 6.39 -2.60
N THR A 107 -8.03 5.88 -2.30
CA THR A 107 -9.30 6.57 -2.60
C THR A 107 -10.29 6.64 -1.42
N GLY A 108 -9.99 5.97 -0.32
CA GLY A 108 -10.93 5.83 0.80
C GLY A 108 -12.18 5.01 0.48
N THR A 109 -12.18 4.24 -0.61
CA THR A 109 -13.35 3.51 -1.09
C THR A 109 -13.06 2.02 -1.19
N LYS A 110 -13.92 1.19 -0.59
CA LYS A 110 -13.85 -0.26 -0.77
C LYS A 110 -14.42 -0.64 -2.13
N VAL A 111 -13.70 -1.50 -2.85
CA VAL A 111 -14.06 -1.99 -4.18
C VAL A 111 -13.98 -3.52 -4.25
N LYS A 112 -14.35 -4.11 -5.37
CA LYS A 112 -14.20 -5.54 -5.61
C LYS A 112 -12.74 -5.88 -5.90
N ASN A 113 -12.34 -7.10 -5.56
CA ASN A 113 -11.02 -7.60 -5.91
C ASN A 113 -10.76 -7.44 -7.42
N GLY A 114 -9.58 -6.95 -7.75
CA GLY A 114 -9.14 -6.68 -9.10
C GLY A 114 -9.44 -5.29 -9.65
N GLU A 115 -10.35 -4.50 -9.05
CA GLU A 115 -10.62 -3.13 -9.45
C GLU A 115 -9.48 -2.18 -8.99
N VAL A 116 -9.09 -1.27 -9.86
CA VAL A 116 -8.00 -0.28 -9.69
C VAL A 116 -8.60 1.12 -9.72
N SER A 117 -8.78 1.73 -8.57
CA SER A 117 -9.36 3.07 -8.36
C SER A 117 -10.59 3.36 -9.22
N THR A 118 -11.42 2.32 -9.36
CA THR A 118 -12.75 2.38 -9.98
C THR A 118 -13.78 1.76 -9.05
N HIS A 119 -15.00 2.28 -9.09
CA HIS A 119 -16.15 1.70 -8.41
C HIS A 119 -17.35 1.69 -9.34
N ASN A 120 -17.96 0.53 -9.55
CA ASN A 120 -19.05 0.37 -10.52
C ASN A 120 -18.68 0.94 -11.91
N GLN A 121 -17.47 0.67 -12.40
CA GLN A 121 -16.88 1.11 -13.67
C GLN A 121 -16.58 2.61 -13.76
N ASN A 122 -16.80 3.40 -12.73
CA ASN A 122 -16.46 4.82 -12.70
C ASN A 122 -15.13 5.03 -11.96
N ALA A 123 -14.31 5.96 -12.46
CA ALA A 123 -13.10 6.40 -11.79
C ALA A 123 -13.43 7.03 -10.42
N ILE A 124 -12.58 6.80 -9.45
CA ILE A 124 -12.67 7.39 -8.10
C ILE A 124 -11.40 8.23 -7.89
N GLU A 125 -11.57 9.49 -7.48
CA GLU A 125 -10.43 10.38 -7.19
C GLU A 125 -9.42 9.72 -6.24
N THR A 126 -8.18 9.68 -6.66
CA THR A 126 -7.06 9.17 -5.86
C THR A 126 -6.43 10.29 -5.03
N ILE A 127 -5.67 9.92 -4.00
CA ILE A 127 -4.93 10.90 -3.19
C ILE A 127 -3.88 11.66 -4.00
N THR A 128 -3.30 11.05 -5.04
CA THR A 128 -2.37 11.73 -5.95
C THR A 128 -3.09 12.78 -6.79
N GLU A 129 -4.28 12.47 -7.32
CA GLU A 129 -5.10 13.43 -8.04
C GLU A 129 -5.54 14.57 -7.12
N TYR A 130 -5.99 14.25 -5.90
CA TYR A 130 -6.33 15.26 -4.90
C TYR A 130 -5.12 16.18 -4.59
N ALA A 131 -3.94 15.61 -4.34
CA ALA A 131 -2.72 16.40 -4.10
C ALA A 131 -2.40 17.34 -5.27
N LYS A 132 -2.65 16.90 -6.50
CA LYS A 132 -2.47 17.77 -7.70
C LYS A 132 -3.50 18.93 -7.75
N THR A 133 -4.69 18.77 -7.21
CA THR A 133 -5.64 19.91 -7.10
C THR A 133 -5.15 20.98 -6.13
N MET A 134 -4.31 20.58 -5.16
CA MET A 134 -3.67 21.46 -4.18
C MET A 134 -2.30 21.99 -4.65
N ASN A 135 -1.92 21.76 -5.92
CA ASN A 135 -0.61 22.10 -6.50
C ASN A 135 0.59 21.47 -5.74
N LEU A 136 0.39 20.32 -5.11
CA LEU A 136 1.42 19.56 -4.44
C LEU A 136 2.12 18.60 -5.41
N GLY A 137 3.36 18.20 -5.07
CA GLY A 137 4.10 17.17 -5.77
C GLY A 137 3.52 15.78 -5.54
N THR A 138 3.73 14.87 -6.49
CA THR A 138 3.27 13.48 -6.35
C THR A 138 4.31 12.50 -6.86
N GLY A 139 4.53 11.43 -6.10
CA GLY A 139 5.51 10.39 -6.44
C GLY A 139 5.01 8.98 -6.19
N ILE A 140 5.43 8.08 -7.06
CA ILE A 140 5.18 6.63 -6.97
C ILE A 140 6.51 5.90 -7.08
N VAL A 141 6.87 5.17 -6.04
CA VAL A 141 8.08 4.33 -5.98
C VAL A 141 7.68 2.90 -5.64
N THR A 142 8.18 1.92 -6.37
CA THR A 142 7.84 0.52 -6.11
C THR A 142 8.97 -0.43 -6.50
N THR A 143 9.05 -1.58 -5.84
CA THR A 143 9.88 -2.70 -6.30
C THR A 143 9.20 -3.55 -7.37
N ASP A 144 7.90 -3.36 -7.62
CA ASP A 144 7.17 -4.02 -8.70
C ASP A 144 7.27 -3.27 -10.03
N ALA A 145 6.67 -3.84 -11.08
CA ALA A 145 6.38 -3.10 -12.29
C ALA A 145 5.41 -1.94 -11.97
N LEU A 146 5.65 -0.78 -12.55
CA LEU A 146 4.82 0.42 -12.33
C LEU A 146 3.34 0.23 -12.68
N ASN A 147 3.00 -0.75 -13.52
CA ASN A 147 1.61 -1.16 -13.78
C ASN A 147 1.10 -2.25 -12.80
N GLY A 148 1.88 -2.61 -11.79
CA GLY A 148 1.43 -3.47 -10.69
C GLY A 148 0.22 -2.90 -9.96
N ALA A 149 -0.48 -3.73 -9.21
CA ALA A 149 -1.76 -3.37 -8.60
C ALA A 149 -1.67 -2.15 -7.69
N THR A 150 -0.67 -2.12 -6.80
CA THR A 150 -0.50 -1.05 -5.82
C THR A 150 -0.12 0.28 -6.49
N PRO A 151 0.96 0.38 -7.30
CA PRO A 151 1.28 1.63 -7.97
C PRO A 151 0.16 2.10 -8.90
N ALA A 152 -0.54 1.16 -9.59
CA ALA A 152 -1.67 1.49 -10.44
C ALA A 152 -2.83 2.12 -9.65
N ALA A 153 -3.14 1.61 -8.45
CA ALA A 153 -4.24 2.15 -7.63
C ALA A 153 -4.02 3.61 -7.22
N PHE A 154 -2.77 4.08 -7.11
CA PHE A 154 -2.45 5.47 -6.80
C PHE A 154 -2.29 6.36 -8.05
N SER A 155 -2.31 5.80 -9.25
CA SER A 155 -1.92 6.54 -10.47
C SER A 155 -2.78 6.26 -11.70
N ALA A 156 -3.76 5.37 -11.61
CA ALA A 156 -4.55 4.92 -12.75
C ALA A 156 -5.98 4.52 -12.35
N HIS A 157 -6.84 4.42 -13.36
CA HIS A 157 -8.19 3.89 -13.23
C HIS A 157 -8.42 2.78 -14.24
N ALA A 158 -8.70 1.57 -13.74
CA ALA A 158 -9.02 0.42 -14.58
C ALA A 158 -10.00 -0.52 -13.86
N THR A 159 -10.93 -1.10 -14.60
CA THR A 159 -11.88 -2.07 -14.04
C THR A 159 -11.24 -3.41 -13.72
N SER A 160 -9.99 -3.62 -14.16
CA SER A 160 -9.22 -4.83 -13.89
C SER A 160 -7.72 -4.52 -13.81
N ARG A 161 -7.06 -5.00 -12.74
CA ARG A 161 -5.59 -4.95 -12.60
C ARG A 161 -4.83 -5.70 -13.70
N LYS A 162 -5.53 -6.53 -14.48
CA LYS A 162 -4.94 -7.27 -15.61
C LYS A 162 -4.92 -6.47 -16.90
N ASP A 163 -5.62 -5.34 -16.96
CA ASP A 163 -5.67 -4.49 -18.15
C ASP A 163 -4.50 -3.51 -18.16
N THR A 164 -3.33 -4.04 -18.49
CA THR A 164 -2.06 -3.29 -18.53
C THR A 164 -2.14 -2.07 -19.44
N ASP A 165 -2.76 -2.19 -20.60
CA ASP A 165 -2.86 -1.09 -21.57
C ASP A 165 -3.68 0.09 -21.01
N THR A 166 -4.85 -0.20 -20.44
CA THR A 166 -5.69 0.81 -19.77
C THR A 166 -4.95 1.47 -18.60
N ILE A 167 -4.24 0.67 -17.77
CA ILE A 167 -3.47 1.20 -16.64
C ILE A 167 -2.40 2.18 -17.13
N ILE A 168 -1.55 1.79 -18.09
CA ILE A 168 -0.45 2.64 -18.56
C ILE A 168 -0.99 3.91 -19.23
N LYS A 169 -2.03 3.81 -20.06
CA LYS A 169 -2.68 4.98 -20.68
C LYS A 169 -3.28 5.93 -19.62
N SER A 170 -3.82 5.38 -18.53
CA SER A 170 -4.29 6.18 -17.41
C SER A 170 -3.12 6.88 -16.72
N GLN A 171 -2.00 6.19 -16.47
CA GLN A 171 -0.80 6.76 -15.87
C GLN A 171 -0.19 7.89 -16.69
N ILE A 172 -0.13 7.77 -18.01
CA ILE A 172 0.32 8.84 -18.92
C ILE A 172 -0.47 10.14 -18.68
N ASN A 173 -1.75 10.03 -18.33
CA ASN A 173 -2.65 11.16 -18.11
C ASN A 173 -2.82 11.55 -16.61
N SER A 174 -2.24 10.82 -15.68
CA SER A 174 -2.43 10.98 -14.22
C SER A 174 -1.84 12.27 -13.64
N LYS A 175 -0.91 12.93 -14.34
CA LYS A 175 -0.14 14.09 -13.86
C LYS A 175 0.80 13.79 -12.67
N VAL A 176 1.04 12.55 -12.31
CA VAL A 176 2.06 12.19 -11.32
C VAL A 176 3.41 12.74 -11.78
N ASP A 177 4.19 13.31 -10.85
CA ASP A 177 5.43 14.03 -11.20
C ASP A 177 6.62 13.05 -11.33
N ILE A 178 6.64 11.99 -10.52
CA ILE A 178 7.73 11.01 -10.58
C ILE A 178 7.21 9.58 -10.40
N PHE A 179 7.55 8.72 -11.34
CA PHE A 179 7.38 7.28 -11.31
C PHE A 179 8.74 6.60 -11.27
N LEU A 180 8.98 5.75 -10.30
CA LEU A 180 10.20 4.94 -10.19
C LEU A 180 9.85 3.49 -9.84
N GLY A 181 10.18 2.55 -10.72
CA GLY A 181 9.88 1.13 -10.48
C GLY A 181 10.36 0.21 -11.60
N ALA A 182 10.05 -1.07 -11.49
CA ALA A 182 10.35 -2.02 -12.55
C ALA A 182 9.34 -1.92 -13.71
N GLY A 183 9.55 -2.74 -14.75
CA GLY A 183 8.63 -2.87 -15.88
C GLY A 183 9.16 -2.34 -17.21
N LEU A 184 10.46 -2.11 -17.34
CA LEU A 184 11.11 -1.52 -18.52
C LEU A 184 10.57 -2.10 -19.82
N GLN A 185 10.54 -3.43 -19.96
CA GLN A 185 10.10 -4.08 -21.19
C GLN A 185 8.66 -3.70 -21.57
N THR A 186 7.76 -3.55 -20.58
CA THR A 186 6.36 -3.19 -20.81
C THR A 186 6.24 -1.72 -21.21
N TYR A 187 6.96 -0.82 -20.51
CA TYR A 187 6.84 0.63 -20.70
C TYR A 187 7.55 1.15 -21.96
N THR A 188 8.51 0.41 -22.51
CA THR A 188 9.25 0.82 -23.72
C THR A 188 8.32 1.21 -24.88
N ASN A 189 7.19 0.52 -25.03
CA ASN A 189 6.22 0.81 -26.07
C ASN A 189 5.47 2.14 -25.90
N TYR A 190 5.50 2.74 -24.69
CA TYR A 190 4.77 3.96 -24.34
C TYR A 190 5.70 5.16 -24.09
N PHE A 191 7.01 5.02 -24.31
CA PHE A 191 7.96 6.10 -24.01
C PHE A 191 7.67 7.39 -24.79
N ASN A 192 7.20 7.30 -26.04
CA ASN A 192 6.85 8.49 -26.80
C ASN A 192 5.61 9.19 -26.20
N ASP A 193 4.60 8.44 -25.77
CA ASP A 193 3.41 9.00 -25.15
C ASP A 193 3.73 9.72 -23.82
N PHE A 194 4.67 9.16 -23.02
CA PHE A 194 5.18 9.83 -21.82
C PHE A 194 5.97 11.09 -22.16
N LYS A 195 6.84 11.06 -23.18
CA LYS A 195 7.59 12.24 -23.63
C LYS A 195 6.67 13.36 -24.11
N ASP A 196 5.55 13.04 -24.79
CA ASP A 196 4.55 13.99 -25.20
C ASP A 196 3.82 14.66 -24.00
N LYS A 197 3.91 14.05 -22.82
CA LYS A 197 3.45 14.59 -21.51
C LYS A 197 4.59 15.19 -20.67
N GLU A 198 5.72 15.50 -21.30
CA GLU A 198 6.89 16.17 -20.71
C GLU A 198 7.63 15.33 -19.65
N TYR A 199 7.55 14.00 -19.73
CA TYR A 199 8.38 13.13 -18.88
C TYR A 199 9.77 12.96 -19.48
N GLU A 200 10.79 13.10 -18.63
CA GLU A 200 12.12 12.56 -18.88
C GLU A 200 12.11 11.06 -18.56
N ILE A 201 12.72 10.26 -19.44
CA ILE A 201 12.73 8.80 -19.30
C ILE A 201 14.12 8.37 -18.85
N CYS A 202 14.21 7.56 -17.79
CA CYS A 202 15.43 6.84 -17.48
C CYS A 202 15.17 5.34 -17.33
N THR A 203 16.16 4.54 -17.75
CA THR A 203 16.06 3.09 -17.83
C THR A 203 17.17 2.36 -17.09
N ASP A 204 18.14 3.09 -16.58
CA ASP A 204 19.23 2.58 -15.77
C ASP A 204 19.66 3.60 -14.70
N LEU A 205 20.42 3.15 -13.71
CA LEU A 205 20.84 3.95 -12.58
C LEU A 205 21.69 5.15 -13.00
N SER A 206 22.57 4.99 -13.97
CA SER A 206 23.48 6.06 -14.42
C SER A 206 22.73 7.22 -15.07
N GLN A 207 21.64 6.93 -15.78
CA GLN A 207 20.74 7.96 -16.32
C GLN A 207 19.97 8.67 -15.21
N LEU A 208 19.46 7.91 -14.21
CA LEU A 208 18.74 8.50 -13.09
C LEU A 208 19.61 9.49 -12.34
N ASP A 209 20.89 9.18 -12.17
CA ASP A 209 21.87 10.09 -11.53
C ASP A 209 21.99 11.45 -12.24
N THR A 210 21.80 11.49 -13.55
CA THR A 210 21.83 12.76 -14.30
C THR A 210 20.61 13.65 -14.02
N PHE A 211 19.51 13.09 -13.48
CA PHE A 211 18.25 13.81 -13.24
C PHE A 211 18.14 14.44 -11.85
N HIS A 212 19.18 14.38 -11.03
CA HIS A 212 19.16 15.01 -9.71
C HIS A 212 18.75 16.50 -9.72
N ASN A 213 19.01 17.19 -10.82
CA ASN A 213 18.66 18.60 -10.99
C ASN A 213 17.51 18.83 -11.97
N SER A 214 16.80 17.81 -12.42
CA SER A 214 15.65 17.96 -13.30
C SER A 214 14.48 18.63 -12.58
N ASN A 215 13.77 19.50 -13.29
CA ASN A 215 12.49 20.10 -12.89
C ASN A 215 11.32 19.57 -13.72
N LYS A 216 11.59 18.60 -14.59
CA LYS A 216 10.56 17.93 -15.40
C LYS A 216 10.04 16.68 -14.69
N LYS A 217 8.90 16.20 -15.11
CA LYS A 217 8.39 14.90 -14.66
C LYS A 217 9.34 13.77 -15.05
N ILE A 218 9.43 12.74 -14.24
CA ILE A 218 10.35 11.61 -14.45
C ILE A 218 9.58 10.29 -14.51
N LEU A 219 9.86 9.51 -15.56
CA LEU A 219 9.55 8.09 -15.61
C LEU A 219 10.85 7.30 -15.56
N GLY A 220 11.20 6.78 -14.39
CA GLY A 220 12.27 5.80 -14.20
C GLY A 220 11.70 4.40 -14.18
N THR A 221 11.96 3.63 -15.24
CA THR A 221 11.50 2.25 -15.34
C THR A 221 12.69 1.33 -15.65
N PHE A 222 12.88 0.32 -14.81
CA PHE A 222 14.06 -0.54 -14.78
C PHE A 222 13.69 -1.99 -15.08
N ASP A 223 14.67 -2.81 -15.43
CA ASP A 223 14.45 -4.25 -15.61
C ASP A 223 13.94 -4.89 -14.33
N HIS A 224 14.56 -4.58 -13.21
CA HIS A 224 14.12 -4.94 -11.87
C HIS A 224 14.61 -3.90 -10.86
N ILE A 225 14.12 -3.98 -9.63
CA ILE A 225 14.64 -3.21 -8.51
C ILE A 225 15.46 -4.16 -7.65
N SER A 226 16.74 -3.84 -7.53
CA SER A 226 17.72 -4.70 -6.86
C SER A 226 17.48 -4.77 -5.36
N ASN A 227 17.80 -5.94 -4.81
CA ASN A 227 17.97 -6.13 -3.38
C ASN A 227 19.44 -5.80 -3.02
N LYS A 228 19.72 -5.36 -1.81
CA LYS A 228 21.09 -5.15 -1.31
C LYS A 228 22.03 -6.34 -1.50
N ALA A 229 21.47 -7.57 -1.44
CA ALA A 229 22.24 -8.78 -1.60
C ALA A 229 22.64 -9.06 -3.07
N ASP A 230 21.99 -8.40 -4.03
CA ASP A 230 22.20 -8.68 -5.46
C ASP A 230 23.52 -8.08 -5.97
N HIS A 231 24.09 -7.09 -5.27
CA HIS A 231 25.29 -6.34 -5.68
C HIS A 231 25.23 -5.84 -7.13
N ASP A 232 24.02 -5.52 -7.60
CA ASP A 232 23.78 -5.04 -8.95
C ASP A 232 23.99 -3.52 -9.03
N GLU A 233 25.00 -3.11 -9.79
CA GLU A 233 25.34 -1.70 -9.99
C GLU A 233 24.53 -1.04 -11.12
N THR A 234 23.73 -1.80 -11.85
CA THR A 234 22.96 -1.30 -13.01
C THR A 234 21.50 -0.97 -12.67
N ASN A 235 20.93 -1.70 -11.73
CA ASN A 235 19.57 -1.51 -11.28
C ASN A 235 19.52 -0.87 -9.88
N PRO A 236 18.63 0.10 -9.66
CA PRO A 236 18.54 0.79 -8.36
C PRO A 236 17.95 -0.10 -7.27
N THR A 237 18.28 0.20 -6.03
CA THR A 237 17.60 -0.36 -4.85
C THR A 237 16.39 0.50 -4.45
N LEU A 238 15.46 -0.06 -3.67
CA LEU A 238 14.32 0.69 -3.16
C LEU A 238 14.78 1.89 -2.30
N GLN A 239 15.84 1.72 -1.52
CA GLN A 239 16.44 2.79 -0.71
C GLN A 239 16.90 3.96 -1.59
N TYR A 240 17.62 3.65 -2.67
CA TYR A 240 18.10 4.67 -3.60
C TYR A 240 16.92 5.41 -4.26
N LEU A 241 15.93 4.68 -4.76
CA LEU A 241 14.75 5.28 -5.39
C LEU A 241 13.95 6.15 -4.40
N THR A 242 13.80 5.70 -3.15
CA THR A 242 13.14 6.47 -2.10
C THR A 242 13.87 7.77 -1.82
N GLN A 243 15.20 7.73 -1.64
CA GLN A 243 16.02 8.92 -1.43
C GLN A 243 15.96 9.89 -2.61
N PHE A 244 16.04 9.35 -3.83
CA PHE A 244 15.94 10.15 -5.05
C PHE A 244 14.59 10.86 -5.14
N ALA A 245 13.49 10.13 -4.94
CA ALA A 245 12.12 10.67 -5.00
C ALA A 245 11.90 11.77 -3.95
N ILE A 246 12.34 11.57 -2.70
CA ILE A 246 12.23 12.58 -1.64
C ILE A 246 13.01 13.84 -2.04
N THR A 247 14.26 13.69 -2.49
CA THR A 247 15.12 14.84 -2.88
C THR A 247 14.53 15.60 -4.07
N TYR A 248 14.01 14.88 -5.06
CA TYR A 248 13.35 15.48 -6.22
C TYR A 248 12.09 16.25 -5.81
N LEU A 249 11.23 15.65 -4.97
CA LEU A 249 9.98 16.27 -4.53
C LEU A 249 10.21 17.48 -3.63
N ASP A 250 11.14 17.41 -2.69
CA ASP A 250 11.49 18.54 -1.82
C ASP A 250 11.95 19.75 -2.61
N ARG A 251 12.76 19.51 -3.64
CA ARG A 251 13.30 20.61 -4.45
C ARG A 251 12.25 21.22 -5.36
N ASN A 252 11.44 20.40 -6.02
CA ASN A 252 10.50 20.87 -7.03
C ASN A 252 9.14 21.30 -6.45
N PHE A 253 8.80 20.82 -5.25
CA PHE A 253 7.52 21.07 -4.60
C PHE A 253 7.70 21.49 -3.13
N PRO A 254 8.28 22.69 -2.89
CA PRO A 254 8.56 23.16 -1.53
C PRO A 254 7.31 23.33 -0.67
N ASN A 255 6.14 23.51 -1.29
CA ASN A 255 4.85 23.61 -0.61
C ASN A 255 4.32 22.27 -0.08
N GLY A 256 4.89 21.14 -0.52
CA GLY A 256 4.55 19.83 -0.05
C GLY A 256 4.30 18.81 -1.16
N TYR A 257 4.11 17.56 -0.75
CA TYR A 257 3.90 16.44 -1.67
C TYR A 257 3.28 15.21 -0.99
N PHE A 258 2.78 14.32 -1.83
CA PHE A 258 2.43 12.95 -1.47
C PHE A 258 3.36 11.98 -2.21
N LEU A 259 3.99 11.07 -1.47
CA LEU A 259 4.85 10.01 -2.00
C LEU A 259 4.35 8.65 -1.51
N MET A 260 4.07 7.74 -2.44
CA MET A 260 3.84 6.32 -2.15
C MET A 260 5.13 5.54 -2.42
N VAL A 261 5.53 4.68 -1.46
CA VAL A 261 6.69 3.79 -1.57
C VAL A 261 6.26 2.36 -1.25
N GLU A 262 6.47 1.44 -2.17
CA GLU A 262 6.02 0.05 -2.04
C GLU A 262 7.18 -0.95 -2.03
N GLY A 263 7.14 -1.86 -1.04
CA GLY A 263 7.95 -3.08 -1.00
C GLY A 263 7.14 -4.30 -1.43
N ALA A 264 6.95 -4.49 -2.74
CA ALA A 264 6.07 -5.51 -3.31
C ALA A 264 6.56 -6.96 -3.18
N HIS A 265 7.86 -7.15 -2.97
CA HIS A 265 8.43 -8.50 -2.99
C HIS A 265 8.23 -9.28 -1.69
N ILE A 266 7.81 -8.64 -0.60
CA ILE A 266 7.43 -9.34 0.65
C ILE A 266 6.27 -10.30 0.34
N ASP A 267 5.23 -9.83 -0.36
CA ASP A 267 4.10 -10.63 -0.81
C ASP A 267 4.51 -11.72 -1.79
N LYS A 268 5.27 -11.39 -2.84
CA LYS A 268 5.68 -12.34 -3.88
C LYS A 268 6.48 -13.51 -3.32
N LYS A 269 7.33 -13.25 -2.31
CA LYS A 269 8.10 -14.30 -1.64
C LYS A 269 7.24 -15.10 -0.65
N SER A 270 6.24 -14.47 -0.03
CA SER A 270 5.26 -15.16 0.81
C SER A 270 4.34 -16.08 0.01
N HIS A 271 3.91 -15.69 -1.18
CA HIS A 271 3.18 -16.54 -2.12
C HIS A 271 3.95 -17.81 -2.50
N SER A 272 5.27 -17.73 -2.58
CA SER A 272 6.14 -18.89 -2.83
C SER A 272 6.60 -19.59 -1.55
N ASN A 273 6.11 -19.18 -0.38
CA ASN A 273 6.53 -19.67 0.93
C ASN A 273 8.06 -19.63 1.13
N ASN A 274 8.75 -18.65 0.54
CA ASN A 274 10.19 -18.46 0.67
C ASN A 274 10.49 -17.45 1.79
N ILE A 275 10.62 -17.97 3.02
CA ILE A 275 10.76 -17.14 4.21
C ILE A 275 12.08 -16.36 4.23
N THR A 276 13.16 -16.96 3.75
CA THR A 276 14.47 -16.29 3.73
C THR A 276 14.44 -15.05 2.84
N SER A 277 14.00 -15.20 1.59
CA SER A 277 13.90 -14.05 0.69
C SER A 277 12.84 -13.04 1.16
N MET A 278 11.73 -13.49 1.76
CA MET A 278 10.76 -12.58 2.33
C MET A 278 11.39 -11.68 3.40
N MET A 279 12.18 -12.24 4.32
CA MET A 279 12.88 -11.47 5.36
C MET A 279 13.89 -10.49 4.77
N GLU A 280 14.62 -10.87 3.72
CA GLU A 280 15.56 -9.99 3.01
C GLU A 280 14.83 -8.78 2.40
N TYR A 281 13.70 -8.98 1.72
CA TYR A 281 12.92 -7.88 1.14
C TYR A 281 12.25 -7.00 2.19
N LEU A 282 11.83 -7.59 3.33
CA LEU A 282 11.27 -6.80 4.43
C LEU A 282 12.38 -5.95 5.09
N ASP A 283 13.59 -6.48 5.24
CA ASP A 283 14.73 -5.72 5.75
C ASP A 283 15.09 -4.55 4.82
N ASN A 284 15.12 -4.77 3.51
CA ASN A 284 15.30 -3.70 2.52
C ASN A 284 14.19 -2.64 2.56
N PHE A 285 12.94 -3.07 2.73
CA PHE A 285 11.81 -2.16 2.93
C PHE A 285 11.99 -1.32 4.20
N SER A 286 12.39 -1.94 5.31
CA SER A 286 12.70 -1.24 6.57
C SER A 286 13.80 -0.19 6.41
N ASP A 287 14.83 -0.48 5.63
CA ASP A 287 15.88 0.50 5.34
C ASP A 287 15.39 1.66 4.47
N SER A 288 14.44 1.39 3.55
CA SER A 288 13.79 2.47 2.76
C SER A 288 12.92 3.36 3.64
N VAL A 289 12.19 2.77 4.61
CA VAL A 289 11.47 3.54 5.63
C VAL A 289 12.43 4.40 6.45
N LYS A 290 13.61 3.85 6.82
CA LYS A 290 14.63 4.60 7.56
C LYS A 290 15.10 5.85 6.81
N ILE A 291 15.22 5.80 5.48
CA ILE A 291 15.54 6.98 4.66
C ILE A 291 14.52 8.10 4.92
N GLY A 292 13.23 7.81 4.89
CA GLY A 292 12.18 8.80 5.17
C GLY A 292 12.25 9.33 6.62
N LEU A 293 12.43 8.43 7.59
CA LEU A 293 12.50 8.81 9.01
C LEU A 293 13.70 9.70 9.32
N ASP A 294 14.87 9.36 8.76
CA ASP A 294 16.11 10.16 8.95
C ASP A 294 15.99 11.53 8.26
N HIS A 295 15.39 11.56 7.06
CA HIS A 295 15.21 12.79 6.29
C HIS A 295 14.36 13.84 7.04
N PHE A 296 13.34 13.39 7.76
CA PHE A 296 12.42 14.27 8.48
C PHE A 296 12.71 14.39 9.98
N SER A 297 13.86 13.93 10.47
CA SER A 297 14.19 13.93 11.90
C SER A 297 14.02 15.31 12.55
N ASP A 298 14.38 16.38 11.85
CA ASP A 298 14.34 17.76 12.31
C ASP A 298 13.35 18.65 11.52
N ALA A 299 12.48 18.03 10.70
CA ALA A 299 11.55 18.75 9.85
C ALA A 299 10.21 19.03 10.56
N ASN A 300 9.48 20.01 10.01
CA ASN A 300 8.12 20.31 10.41
C ASN A 300 7.13 19.95 9.28
N ASN A 301 5.85 19.84 9.59
CA ASN A 301 4.76 19.66 8.64
C ASN A 301 4.87 18.40 7.80
N TYR A 302 5.31 17.28 8.40
CA TYR A 302 5.37 15.98 7.74
C TYR A 302 4.55 14.91 8.46
N CYS A 303 4.18 13.89 7.71
CA CYS A 303 3.63 12.64 8.23
C CYS A 303 4.16 11.45 7.42
N ILE A 304 4.69 10.46 8.12
CA ILE A 304 5.10 9.16 7.55
C ILE A 304 4.16 8.10 8.10
N ILE A 305 3.52 7.38 7.20
CA ILE A 305 2.63 6.26 7.52
C ILE A 305 3.24 5.00 6.91
N ILE A 306 3.38 3.95 7.69
CA ILE A 306 3.84 2.64 7.24
C ILE A 306 2.73 1.64 7.50
N THR A 307 2.35 0.86 6.49
CA THR A 307 1.32 -0.18 6.62
C THR A 307 1.54 -1.30 5.61
N ALA A 308 0.60 -2.23 5.55
CA ALA A 308 0.46 -3.22 4.50
C ALA A 308 -0.94 -3.13 3.88
N ASP A 309 -1.09 -3.65 2.71
CA ASP A 309 -2.37 -3.78 2.02
C ASP A 309 -3.16 -5.02 2.48
N HIS A 310 -2.49 -6.12 2.80
CA HIS A 310 -3.01 -7.36 3.39
C HIS A 310 -1.89 -8.19 4.03
N GLU A 311 -2.22 -9.37 4.55
CA GLU A 311 -1.28 -10.40 4.97
C GLU A 311 -1.26 -11.54 3.95
N THR A 312 -0.08 -12.11 3.68
CA THR A 312 0.10 -13.23 2.75
C THR A 312 0.79 -14.41 3.42
N GLY A 313 0.29 -15.61 3.12
CA GLY A 313 0.90 -16.86 3.55
C GLY A 313 0.43 -17.40 4.89
N GLY A 314 -0.33 -16.63 5.66
CA GLY A 314 -0.79 -17.04 7.00
C GLY A 314 0.38 -17.39 7.92
N LEU A 315 1.43 -16.56 7.92
CA LEU A 315 2.67 -16.85 8.63
C LEU A 315 2.42 -17.00 10.13
N LYS A 316 2.91 -18.10 10.71
CA LYS A 316 2.78 -18.42 12.15
C LYS A 316 3.74 -17.58 12.98
N GLU A 317 3.36 -17.32 14.22
CA GLU A 317 4.26 -16.77 15.22
C GLU A 317 5.39 -17.79 15.54
N VAL A 318 6.61 -17.29 15.66
CA VAL A 318 7.77 -18.08 16.06
C VAL A 318 7.88 -18.06 17.59
N LYS A 319 7.72 -19.21 18.24
CA LYS A 319 7.78 -19.31 19.71
C LYS A 319 8.98 -20.10 20.17
N ASN A 320 9.68 -20.86 19.73
CA ASN A 320 10.81 -21.71 20.12
C ASN A 320 11.09 -22.76 19.03
N GLN A 321 10.91 -22.40 17.80
CA GLN A 321 11.12 -23.26 16.63
C GLN A 321 12.03 -22.56 15.64
N ASP A 322 12.66 -23.34 14.79
CA ASP A 322 13.50 -22.81 13.73
C ASP A 322 12.68 -22.00 12.72
N ILE A 323 13.25 -20.88 12.28
CA ILE A 323 12.68 -20.07 11.22
C ILE A 323 12.90 -20.80 9.89
N ASN A 324 11.81 -21.27 9.30
CA ASN A 324 11.83 -22.00 8.04
C ASN A 324 10.46 -21.91 7.32
N ASN A 325 10.39 -22.42 6.10
CA ASN A 325 9.22 -22.34 5.23
C ASN A 325 7.95 -23.03 5.79
N ASN A 326 8.07 -23.94 6.76
CA ASN A 326 6.92 -24.59 7.41
C ASN A 326 6.12 -23.65 8.33
N LEU A 327 6.59 -22.43 8.54
CA LEU A 327 5.83 -21.41 9.23
C LEU A 327 4.64 -20.89 8.40
N TYR A 328 4.68 -20.99 7.10
CA TYR A 328 3.55 -20.66 6.23
C TYR A 328 2.41 -21.69 6.35
N ARG A 329 1.16 -21.22 6.27
CA ARG A 329 -0.05 -22.04 6.30
C ARG A 329 -0.70 -22.17 4.94
N THR A 330 -0.46 -21.20 4.08
CA THR A 330 -1.04 -21.09 2.74
C THR A 330 -0.05 -20.37 1.82
N THR A 331 -0.36 -20.37 0.53
CA THR A 331 0.31 -19.55 -0.48
C THR A 331 -0.53 -18.33 -0.90
N GLY A 332 -1.67 -18.11 -0.28
CA GLY A 332 -2.60 -17.02 -0.60
C GLY A 332 -2.67 -15.96 0.48
N HIS A 333 -3.43 -14.91 0.22
CA HIS A 333 -3.73 -13.89 1.20
C HIS A 333 -4.59 -14.43 2.33
N THR A 334 -4.55 -13.75 3.47
CA THR A 334 -5.46 -14.01 4.60
C THR A 334 -6.25 -12.76 4.98
N SER A 335 -7.25 -12.93 5.82
CA SER A 335 -8.05 -11.82 6.36
C SER A 335 -7.49 -11.30 7.69
N ALA A 336 -6.23 -11.60 8.02
CA ALA A 336 -5.59 -11.06 9.21
C ALA A 336 -5.47 -9.54 9.10
N ASN A 337 -5.68 -8.83 10.23
CA ASN A 337 -5.36 -7.41 10.28
C ASN A 337 -3.86 -7.22 10.10
N VAL A 338 -3.48 -6.14 9.46
CA VAL A 338 -2.08 -5.72 9.35
C VAL A 338 -1.78 -4.61 10.36
N ARG A 339 -0.51 -4.24 10.51
CA ARG A 339 -0.12 -3.14 11.39
C ARG A 339 -0.08 -1.83 10.60
N TYR A 340 -0.36 -0.71 11.29
CA TYR A 340 0.14 0.59 10.87
C TYR A 340 1.15 1.10 11.89
N PHE A 341 2.06 1.95 11.43
CA PHE A 341 2.99 2.73 12.23
C PHE A 341 2.97 4.16 11.70
N ILE A 342 3.08 5.13 12.60
CA ILE A 342 3.01 6.53 12.22
C ILE A 342 4.10 7.35 12.91
N LYS A 343 4.64 8.31 12.17
CA LYS A 343 5.53 9.36 12.67
C LYS A 343 5.14 10.68 12.03
N SER A 344 4.89 11.69 12.85
CA SER A 344 4.53 13.03 12.39
C SER A 344 5.19 14.10 13.23
N SER A 345 5.42 15.26 12.65
CA SER A 345 5.86 16.46 13.37
C SER A 345 4.78 17.02 14.32
N ASN A 346 3.51 16.73 14.03
CA ASN A 346 2.36 17.11 14.83
C ASN A 346 1.76 15.84 15.42
N ASN A 347 1.63 15.74 16.73
CA ASN A 347 1.08 14.56 17.38
C ASN A 347 -0.25 14.17 16.73
N ILE A 348 -0.25 13.04 16.02
CA ILE A 348 -1.42 12.44 15.40
C ILE A 348 -1.69 11.17 16.18
N ASP A 349 -2.74 11.16 16.95
CA ASP A 349 -3.18 9.99 17.73
C ASP A 349 -4.27 9.27 16.93
N LEU A 350 -4.01 8.04 16.55
CA LEU A 350 -4.94 7.19 15.82
C LEU A 350 -5.48 6.11 16.74
N ASP A 351 -6.73 5.73 16.51
CA ASP A 351 -7.31 4.57 17.20
C ASP A 351 -6.42 3.33 17.06
N THR A 352 -6.41 2.52 18.11
CA THR A 352 -5.67 1.24 18.10
C THR A 352 -6.07 0.31 16.96
N ARG A 353 -7.20 0.58 16.32
CA ARG A 353 -7.72 -0.16 15.16
C ARG A 353 -8.49 0.75 14.22
N ILE A 354 -8.01 0.85 12.99
CA ILE A 354 -8.62 1.65 11.91
C ILE A 354 -8.94 0.75 10.71
N ASP A 355 -9.67 1.29 9.75
CA ASP A 355 -9.86 0.66 8.44
C ASP A 355 -8.84 1.22 7.43
N ASN A 356 -8.48 0.47 6.38
CA ASN A 356 -7.52 0.98 5.40
C ASN A 356 -8.04 2.20 4.62
N THR A 357 -9.36 2.42 4.57
CA THR A 357 -9.94 3.66 4.03
C THR A 357 -9.67 4.88 4.91
N ASP A 358 -9.39 4.69 6.18
CA ASP A 358 -9.09 5.77 7.11
C ASP A 358 -7.72 6.39 6.85
N ILE A 359 -6.77 5.61 6.29
CA ILE A 359 -5.47 6.13 5.87
C ILE A 359 -5.62 7.18 4.77
N TYR A 360 -6.51 6.95 3.79
CA TYR A 360 -6.85 7.98 2.80
C TYR A 360 -7.47 9.22 3.43
N LYS A 361 -8.45 9.04 4.32
CA LYS A 361 -9.16 10.15 4.98
C LYS A 361 -8.17 11.00 5.77
N LEU A 362 -7.32 10.37 6.59
CA LEU A 362 -6.28 11.05 7.33
C LEU A 362 -5.33 11.82 6.39
N THR A 363 -4.82 11.14 5.35
CA THR A 363 -3.89 11.75 4.39
C THR A 363 -4.52 12.96 3.69
N LYS A 364 -5.78 12.83 3.25
CA LYS A 364 -6.53 13.90 2.62
C LYS A 364 -6.71 15.09 3.56
N THR A 365 -7.13 14.83 4.80
CA THR A 365 -7.31 15.88 5.83
C THR A 365 -5.99 16.60 6.13
N LEU A 366 -4.88 15.86 6.28
CA LEU A 366 -3.57 16.46 6.52
C LEU A 366 -3.14 17.41 5.41
N LEU A 367 -3.41 17.06 4.14
CA LEU A 367 -3.04 17.87 2.98
C LEU A 367 -3.99 19.06 2.74
N THR A 368 -5.20 19.03 3.30
CA THR A 368 -6.18 20.10 3.10
C THR A 368 -5.71 21.37 3.82
N HIS A 369 -5.48 22.45 3.06
CA HIS A 369 -5.25 23.77 3.66
C HIS A 369 -6.57 24.54 3.74
N ASN A 370 -6.89 25.04 4.92
CA ASN A 370 -7.92 26.05 5.04
C ASN A 370 -7.34 27.39 4.54
N ASP A 371 -7.85 27.91 3.42
CA ASP A 371 -7.59 29.29 2.93
C ASP A 371 -8.22 30.33 3.90
N LYS A 372 -8.04 30.17 5.19
CA LYS A 372 -8.62 31.03 6.23
C LYS A 372 -7.61 31.93 6.93
N ASP A 373 -6.47 32.24 6.27
CA ASP A 373 -5.57 33.29 6.75
C ASP A 373 -5.22 34.32 5.66
#